data_08b73b6a20f37cf7b3ef2491878daa46
#
_entry.id   08b73b6a20f37cf7b3ef2491878daa46
#
_cell.length_a   1.000
_cell.length_b   1.000
_cell.length_c   1.000
_cell.angle_alpha   90.00
_cell.angle_beta   90.00
_cell.angle_gamma   90.00
#
_symmetry.space_group_name_H-M   'P 1'
#
loop_
_entity.id
_entity.type
_entity.pdbx_description
1 polymer ?
#
loop_
_entity_poly.entity_id
_entity_poly.type
_entity_poly.pdbx_seq_one_letter_code
_entity_poly.pdbx_strand_id
1 'polypeptide(L)'
;YDGPDMDLVEKYVQDKSVKGIWCVPKYSNPDGIVYSDETVRRFANLNPAAPDFVIMWDNAYGLHEFEGDYRPFPDILSLCAQAGHPDMVMEFASTSKITFAGAGFSVLAASEANIAYFTKLMGVQMISYDKINQLRHVRFLKDKAHTLEIMKLHAAILRPKFHVVFDTLNREVAPCGFARWVEPKGGYFVSFFTMPGTAKRALKLCAEAGVT
;
A
#
# COMPACT_ATOMS: atom_id res chain seq x y z
N TYR A 1 -1.62 15.79 -1.34
CA TYR A 1 -1.53 14.44 -1.94
C TYR A 1 -2.26 13.46 -1.00
N ASP A 2 -3.48 13.07 -1.38
CA ASP A 2 -4.37 12.22 -0.60
C ASP A 2 -4.94 11.06 -1.45
N GLY A 3 -4.23 10.70 -2.51
CA GLY A 3 -4.53 9.64 -3.44
C GLY A 3 -4.28 10.04 -4.89
N PRO A 4 -4.76 9.24 -5.85
CA PRO A 4 -4.73 9.58 -7.26
C PRO A 4 -5.72 10.72 -7.57
N ASP A 5 -5.54 11.34 -8.74
CA ASP A 5 -6.51 12.28 -9.27
C ASP A 5 -7.80 11.53 -9.63
N MET A 6 -8.78 11.60 -8.73
CA MET A 6 -10.03 10.86 -8.86
C MET A 6 -10.90 11.35 -10.03
N ASP A 7 -10.78 12.62 -10.44
CA ASP A 7 -11.51 13.13 -11.63
C ASP A 7 -11.01 12.45 -12.90
N LEU A 8 -9.69 12.21 -12.97
CA LEU A 8 -9.11 11.43 -14.07
C LEU A 8 -9.49 9.95 -13.96
N VAL A 9 -9.46 9.35 -12.76
CA VAL A 9 -9.87 7.96 -12.58
C VAL A 9 -11.32 7.77 -13.04
N GLU A 10 -12.26 8.58 -12.56
CA GLU A 10 -13.67 8.53 -12.92
C GLU A 10 -13.90 8.72 -14.43
N LYS A 11 -13.09 9.55 -15.08
CA LYS A 11 -13.11 9.71 -16.52
C LYS A 11 -12.61 8.47 -17.27
N TYR A 12 -11.46 7.90 -16.85
CA TYR A 12 -10.87 6.76 -17.55
C TYR A 12 -11.66 5.47 -17.39
N VAL A 13 -12.34 5.24 -16.27
CA VAL A 13 -13.18 4.05 -16.09
C VAL A 13 -14.43 4.04 -17.01
N GLN A 14 -14.73 5.14 -17.71
CA GLN A 14 -15.77 5.18 -18.75
C GLN A 14 -15.33 4.51 -20.05
N ASP A 15 -14.07 4.19 -20.22
CA ASP A 15 -13.59 3.38 -21.34
C ASP A 15 -13.74 1.89 -21.01
N LYS A 16 -14.52 1.15 -21.82
CA LYS A 16 -14.76 -0.29 -21.65
C LYS A 16 -13.50 -1.16 -21.75
N SER A 17 -12.41 -0.62 -22.30
CA SER A 17 -11.12 -1.31 -22.36
C SER A 17 -10.36 -1.25 -21.04
N VAL A 18 -10.69 -0.33 -20.13
CA VAL A 18 -10.10 -0.21 -18.80
C VAL A 18 -10.75 -1.25 -17.89
N LYS A 19 -9.99 -2.26 -17.50
CA LYS A 19 -10.47 -3.43 -16.76
C LYS A 19 -10.16 -3.43 -15.28
N GLY A 20 -9.42 -2.44 -14.80
CA GLY A 20 -9.12 -2.34 -13.39
C GLY A 20 -8.12 -1.26 -13.08
N ILE A 21 -7.88 -1.10 -11.79
CA ILE A 21 -6.88 -0.20 -11.23
C ILE A 21 -6.17 -0.88 -10.07
N TRP A 22 -4.84 -0.74 -9.99
CA TRP A 22 -4.06 -1.17 -8.85
C TRP A 22 -3.82 -0.01 -7.90
N CYS A 23 -4.17 -0.18 -6.63
CA CYS A 23 -4.08 0.84 -5.61
C CYS A 23 -3.21 0.36 -4.45
N VAL A 24 -2.30 1.22 -3.96
CA VAL A 24 -1.61 1.03 -2.68
C VAL A 24 -2.05 2.16 -1.75
N PRO A 25 -3.12 1.96 -0.97
CA PRO A 25 -3.86 3.06 -0.37
C PRO A 25 -3.17 3.69 0.85
N LYS A 26 -2.26 2.96 1.48
CA LYS A 26 -1.60 3.42 2.71
C LYS A 26 -0.09 3.26 2.57
N TYR A 27 0.63 4.37 2.78
CA TYR A 27 2.09 4.47 2.64
C TYR A 27 2.59 3.91 1.32
N SER A 28 1.98 4.37 0.23
CA SER A 28 2.18 3.84 -1.13
C SER A 28 3.65 3.77 -1.53
N ASN A 29 3.98 2.77 -2.30
CA ASN A 29 5.26 2.65 -2.98
C ASN A 29 5.12 3.28 -4.39
N PRO A 30 5.89 4.33 -4.76
CA PRO A 30 7.02 4.91 -4.02
C PRO A 30 6.67 6.14 -3.15
N ASP A 31 5.46 6.70 -3.21
CA ASP A 31 5.18 8.07 -2.78
C ASP A 31 4.97 8.24 -1.26
N GLY A 32 4.74 7.14 -0.54
CA GLY A 32 4.53 7.18 0.91
C GLY A 32 3.21 7.85 1.34
N ILE A 33 2.31 8.14 0.39
CA ILE A 33 1.03 8.80 0.67
C ILE A 33 0.01 7.84 1.29
N VAL A 34 -0.98 8.43 1.93
CA VAL A 34 -2.16 7.73 2.46
C VAL A 34 -3.39 8.35 1.81
N TYR A 35 -4.26 7.51 1.24
CA TYR A 35 -5.51 8.00 0.65
C TYR A 35 -6.42 8.61 1.71
N SER A 36 -7.09 9.69 1.36
CA SER A 36 -8.12 10.28 2.22
C SER A 36 -9.38 9.41 2.26
N ASP A 37 -10.17 9.57 3.31
CA ASP A 37 -11.48 8.93 3.40
C ASP A 37 -12.38 9.26 2.20
N GLU A 38 -12.27 10.48 1.67
CA GLU A 38 -13.01 10.92 0.50
C GLU A 38 -12.54 10.17 -0.75
N THR A 39 -11.23 10.04 -0.97
CA THR A 39 -10.66 9.24 -2.06
C THR A 39 -11.17 7.80 -2.01
N VAL A 40 -11.16 7.17 -0.82
CA VAL A 40 -11.65 5.79 -0.66
C VAL A 40 -13.15 5.69 -0.95
N ARG A 41 -13.96 6.67 -0.51
CA ARG A 41 -15.40 6.70 -0.85
C ARG A 41 -15.63 6.87 -2.35
N ARG A 42 -14.85 7.72 -3.03
CA ARG A 42 -14.94 7.91 -4.50
C ARG A 42 -14.60 6.61 -5.23
N PHE A 43 -13.58 5.87 -4.78
CA PHE A 43 -13.30 4.52 -5.32
C PHE A 43 -14.48 3.57 -5.16
N ALA A 44 -15.10 3.52 -4.00
CA ALA A 44 -16.26 2.65 -3.75
C ALA A 44 -17.49 2.99 -4.60
N ASN A 45 -17.63 4.25 -4.98
CA ASN A 45 -18.74 4.75 -5.80
C ASN A 45 -18.42 4.83 -7.31
N LEU A 46 -17.28 4.29 -7.77
CA LEU A 46 -16.98 4.22 -9.19
C LEU A 46 -18.08 3.46 -9.94
N ASN A 47 -18.42 3.98 -11.11
CA ASN A 47 -19.37 3.33 -12.03
C ASN A 47 -18.69 3.07 -13.37
N PRO A 48 -17.83 2.03 -13.46
CA PRO A 48 -17.07 1.73 -14.65
C PRO A 48 -17.93 1.23 -15.81
N ALA A 49 -17.58 1.60 -17.04
CA ALA A 49 -18.25 1.12 -18.24
C ALA A 49 -17.95 -0.37 -18.54
N ALA A 50 -16.86 -0.92 -18.02
CA ALA A 50 -16.51 -2.32 -18.12
C ALA A 50 -17.18 -3.12 -17.00
N PRO A 51 -18.05 -4.11 -17.29
CA PRO A 51 -18.77 -4.88 -16.25
C PRO A 51 -17.85 -5.81 -15.44
N ASP A 52 -16.64 -6.04 -15.92
CA ASP A 52 -15.58 -6.86 -15.33
C ASP A 52 -14.44 -6.01 -14.72
N PHE A 53 -14.71 -4.74 -14.43
CA PHE A 53 -13.74 -3.84 -13.80
C PHE A 53 -13.46 -4.25 -12.35
N VAL A 54 -12.16 -4.22 -11.97
CA VAL A 54 -11.72 -4.61 -10.63
C VAL A 54 -10.77 -3.58 -10.04
N ILE A 55 -10.97 -3.25 -8.76
CA ILE A 55 -10.03 -2.53 -7.92
C ILE A 55 -9.15 -3.54 -7.20
N MET A 56 -7.85 -3.56 -7.51
CA MET A 56 -6.85 -4.35 -6.78
C MET A 56 -6.28 -3.47 -5.64
N TRP A 57 -6.76 -3.73 -4.43
CA TRP A 57 -6.44 -2.93 -3.24
C TRP A 57 -5.31 -3.56 -2.46
N ASP A 58 -4.07 -3.15 -2.77
CA ASP A 58 -2.85 -3.70 -2.18
C ASP A 58 -2.54 -3.01 -0.85
N ASN A 59 -3.01 -3.60 0.24
CA ASN A 59 -2.82 -3.12 1.60
C ASN A 59 -1.51 -3.65 2.24
N ALA A 60 -0.42 -3.58 1.48
CA ALA A 60 0.88 -4.09 1.92
C ALA A 60 1.47 -3.36 3.13
N TYR A 61 1.06 -2.11 3.38
CA TYR A 61 1.61 -1.24 4.42
C TYR A 61 0.59 -0.82 5.47
N GLY A 62 -0.52 -1.52 5.58
CA GLY A 62 -1.65 -1.15 6.46
C GLY A 62 -1.32 -0.92 7.93
N LEU A 63 -0.21 -1.49 8.43
CA LEU A 63 0.23 -1.42 9.83
C LEU A 63 1.63 -0.76 9.99
N HIS A 64 2.10 0.00 9.00
CA HIS A 64 3.49 0.45 8.94
C HIS A 64 3.68 1.91 9.34
N GLU A 65 2.92 2.39 10.31
CA GLU A 65 3.17 3.67 10.95
C GLU A 65 4.54 3.65 11.65
N PHE A 66 5.38 4.64 11.39
CA PHE A 66 6.56 4.91 12.22
C PHE A 66 6.42 6.24 12.99
N GLU A 67 5.44 7.08 12.63
CA GLU A 67 5.06 8.27 13.37
C GLU A 67 3.63 8.15 13.91
N GLY A 68 3.48 8.36 15.22
CA GLY A 68 2.20 8.27 15.90
C GLY A 68 1.70 6.84 16.14
N ASP A 69 0.43 6.73 16.50
CA ASP A 69 -0.25 5.45 16.71
C ASP A 69 -0.92 4.94 15.44
N TYR A 70 -1.22 3.65 15.44
CA TYR A 70 -2.00 3.01 14.38
C TYR A 70 -3.32 3.75 14.16
N ARG A 71 -3.59 4.10 12.90
CA ARG A 71 -4.86 4.69 12.48
C ARG A 71 -5.64 3.67 11.66
N PRO A 72 -6.89 3.34 12.09
CA PRO A 72 -7.80 2.55 11.26
C PRO A 72 -7.95 3.22 9.89
N PHE A 73 -8.03 2.38 8.85
CA PHE A 73 -8.26 2.83 7.48
C PHE A 73 -9.69 2.47 7.06
N PRO A 74 -10.35 3.24 6.17
CA PRO A 74 -11.69 2.92 5.71
C PRO A 74 -11.76 1.52 5.07
N ASP A 75 -12.79 0.76 5.42
CA ASP A 75 -13.04 -0.56 4.88
C ASP A 75 -13.65 -0.43 3.47
N ILE A 76 -12.81 -0.56 2.46
CA ILE A 76 -13.21 -0.45 1.06
C ILE A 76 -14.19 -1.55 0.65
N LEU A 77 -14.08 -2.77 1.21
CA LEU A 77 -14.99 -3.88 0.92
C LEU A 77 -16.41 -3.53 1.36
N SER A 78 -16.56 -3.07 2.59
CA SER A 78 -17.86 -2.63 3.12
C SER A 78 -18.43 -1.43 2.35
N LEU A 79 -17.57 -0.47 1.98
CA LEU A 79 -18.01 0.70 1.21
C LEU A 79 -18.46 0.33 -0.19
N CYS A 80 -17.75 -0.55 -0.90
CA CYS A 80 -18.19 -1.05 -2.21
C CYS A 80 -19.50 -1.83 -2.12
N ALA A 81 -19.68 -2.66 -1.08
CA ALA A 81 -20.93 -3.38 -0.86
C ALA A 81 -22.11 -2.42 -0.61
N GLN A 82 -21.92 -1.38 0.21
CA GLN A 82 -22.93 -0.34 0.45
C GLN A 82 -23.27 0.46 -0.81
N ALA A 83 -22.30 0.68 -1.69
CA ALA A 83 -22.48 1.34 -2.99
C ALA A 83 -23.14 0.43 -4.05
N GLY A 84 -23.39 -0.84 -3.75
CA GLY A 84 -24.01 -1.82 -4.66
C GLY A 84 -23.02 -2.54 -5.58
N HIS A 85 -21.70 -2.42 -5.32
CA HIS A 85 -20.62 -3.00 -6.13
C HIS A 85 -19.74 -3.98 -5.33
N PRO A 86 -20.30 -5.01 -4.64
CA PRO A 86 -19.53 -5.89 -3.74
C PRO A 86 -18.41 -6.65 -4.45
N ASP A 87 -18.57 -6.93 -5.74
CA ASP A 87 -17.62 -7.72 -6.53
C ASP A 87 -16.49 -6.89 -7.17
N MET A 88 -16.57 -5.56 -7.06
CA MET A 88 -15.66 -4.66 -7.74
C MET A 88 -14.27 -4.58 -7.10
N VAL A 89 -14.10 -4.99 -5.85
CA VAL A 89 -12.86 -4.83 -5.11
C VAL A 89 -12.29 -6.15 -4.62
N MET A 90 -10.97 -6.27 -4.71
CA MET A 90 -10.16 -7.34 -4.12
C MET A 90 -9.07 -6.72 -3.26
N GLU A 91 -9.06 -7.00 -1.97
CA GLU A 91 -8.05 -6.51 -1.05
C GLU A 91 -7.01 -7.57 -0.77
N PHE A 92 -5.75 -7.17 -0.87
CA PHE A 92 -4.59 -8.02 -0.65
C PHE A 92 -3.79 -7.53 0.54
N ALA A 93 -3.35 -8.44 1.39
CA ALA A 93 -2.44 -8.17 2.48
C ALA A 93 -1.38 -9.27 2.60
N SER A 94 -0.25 -8.95 3.21
CA SER A 94 0.86 -9.89 3.39
C SER A 94 1.61 -9.63 4.68
N THR A 95 2.14 -10.68 5.29
CA THR A 95 3.03 -10.59 6.45
C THR A 95 4.50 -10.44 6.07
N SER A 96 4.84 -10.37 4.78
CA SER A 96 6.23 -10.32 4.29
C SER A 96 7.04 -9.17 4.85
N LYS A 97 6.39 -8.05 5.18
CA LYS A 97 7.01 -6.85 5.78
C LYS A 97 6.70 -6.70 7.28
N ILE A 98 5.99 -7.66 7.87
CA ILE A 98 5.65 -7.69 9.30
C ILE A 98 6.50 -8.74 10.02
N THR A 99 6.73 -9.89 9.39
CA THR A 99 7.52 -11.00 9.94
C THR A 99 8.80 -11.24 9.13
N PHE A 100 8.76 -12.18 8.17
CA PHE A 100 9.91 -12.54 7.35
C PHE A 100 9.60 -12.46 5.86
N ALA A 101 10.41 -11.75 5.12
CA ALA A 101 10.40 -11.81 3.66
C ALA A 101 10.71 -13.26 3.21
N GLY A 102 9.94 -13.77 2.24
CA GLY A 102 10.10 -15.13 1.73
C GLY A 102 9.54 -16.25 2.63
N ALA A 103 9.11 -15.94 3.85
CA ALA A 103 8.49 -16.90 4.78
C ALA A 103 7.16 -16.38 5.34
N GLY A 104 6.60 -15.32 4.75
CA GLY A 104 5.30 -14.79 5.09
C GLY A 104 4.14 -15.62 4.54
N PHE A 105 2.93 -15.19 4.83
CA PHE A 105 1.72 -15.60 4.12
C PHE A 105 0.98 -14.37 3.61
N SER A 106 0.14 -14.55 2.61
CA SER A 106 -0.72 -13.51 2.07
C SER A 106 -2.19 -13.87 2.26
N VAL A 107 -3.03 -12.84 2.24
CA VAL A 107 -4.47 -12.95 2.39
C VAL A 107 -5.12 -12.19 1.25
N LEU A 108 -6.16 -12.79 0.68
CA LEU A 108 -7.11 -12.13 -0.22
C LEU A 108 -8.45 -12.00 0.51
N ALA A 109 -8.97 -10.78 0.57
CA ALA A 109 -10.33 -10.50 1.00
C ALA A 109 -11.12 -9.93 -0.19
N ALA A 110 -12.33 -10.45 -0.41
CA ALA A 110 -13.21 -10.04 -1.50
C ALA A 110 -14.66 -10.47 -1.18
N SER A 111 -15.58 -10.19 -2.09
CA SER A 111 -16.96 -10.72 -2.00
C SER A 111 -17.01 -12.25 -1.98
N GLU A 112 -18.10 -12.81 -1.48
CA GLU A 112 -18.31 -14.26 -1.48
C GLU A 112 -18.22 -14.87 -2.88
N ALA A 113 -18.74 -14.19 -3.90
CA ALA A 113 -18.67 -14.64 -5.29
C ALA A 113 -17.22 -14.70 -5.80
N ASN A 114 -16.43 -13.67 -5.55
CA ASN A 114 -15.02 -13.65 -5.92
C ASN A 114 -14.21 -14.71 -5.16
N ILE A 115 -14.44 -14.86 -3.86
CA ILE A 115 -13.77 -15.90 -3.05
C ILE A 115 -14.14 -17.31 -3.54
N ALA A 116 -15.40 -17.57 -3.86
CA ALA A 116 -15.83 -18.86 -4.43
C ALA A 116 -15.14 -19.16 -5.76
N TYR A 117 -15.00 -18.15 -6.64
CA TYR A 117 -14.29 -18.29 -7.90
C TYR A 117 -12.81 -18.63 -7.68
N PHE A 118 -12.10 -17.87 -6.85
CA PHE A 118 -10.68 -18.12 -6.56
C PHE A 118 -10.45 -19.44 -5.84
N THR A 119 -11.30 -19.81 -4.90
CA THR A 119 -11.21 -21.10 -4.21
C THR A 119 -11.28 -22.25 -5.19
N LYS A 120 -12.16 -22.16 -6.20
CA LYS A 120 -12.26 -23.18 -7.26
C LYS A 120 -10.98 -23.27 -8.09
N LEU A 121 -10.39 -22.13 -8.50
CA LEU A 121 -9.15 -22.10 -9.25
C LEU A 121 -7.98 -22.64 -8.42
N MET A 122 -7.87 -22.20 -7.16
CA MET A 122 -6.79 -22.61 -6.26
C MET A 122 -6.87 -24.10 -5.92
N GLY A 123 -8.07 -24.64 -5.80
CA GLY A 123 -8.29 -26.08 -5.56
C GLY A 123 -7.76 -27.00 -6.67
N VAL A 124 -7.60 -26.46 -7.90
CA VAL A 124 -6.95 -27.18 -9.01
C VAL A 124 -5.42 -27.05 -8.95
N GLN A 125 -4.91 -25.94 -8.39
CA GLN A 125 -3.48 -25.67 -8.34
C GLN A 125 -2.79 -26.36 -7.17
N MET A 126 -3.45 -26.48 -6.02
CA MET A 126 -2.88 -27.03 -4.79
C MET A 126 -3.95 -27.65 -3.87
N ILE A 127 -3.55 -28.68 -3.15
CA ILE A 127 -4.43 -29.35 -2.19
C ILE A 127 -4.54 -28.55 -0.89
N SER A 128 -3.43 -27.94 -0.44
CA SER A 128 -3.38 -27.13 0.79
C SER A 128 -2.18 -26.20 0.79
N TYR A 129 -2.29 -25.13 1.60
CA TYR A 129 -1.19 -24.20 1.87
C TYR A 129 -0.29 -24.72 2.98
N ASP A 130 0.89 -24.09 3.15
CA ASP A 130 1.83 -24.40 4.24
C ASP A 130 1.21 -24.07 5.60
N LYS A 131 0.57 -25.08 6.19
CA LYS A 131 -0.12 -24.98 7.50
C LYS A 131 0.87 -24.81 8.65
N ILE A 132 2.11 -25.30 8.51
CA ILE A 132 3.15 -25.12 9.53
C ILE A 132 3.56 -23.65 9.58
N ASN A 133 3.76 -23.02 8.42
CA ASN A 133 4.05 -21.61 8.35
C ASN A 133 2.88 -20.74 8.89
N GLN A 134 1.64 -21.10 8.58
CA GLN A 134 0.47 -20.41 9.13
C GLN A 134 0.42 -20.53 10.65
N LEU A 135 0.62 -21.74 11.20
CA LEU A 135 0.64 -21.96 12.64
C LEU A 135 1.78 -21.18 13.33
N ARG A 136 2.96 -21.10 12.71
CA ARG A 136 4.07 -20.29 13.19
C ARG A 136 3.67 -18.82 13.31
N HIS A 137 3.00 -18.26 12.30
CA HIS A 137 2.51 -16.89 12.32
C HIS A 137 1.42 -16.67 13.37
N VAL A 138 0.46 -17.60 13.50
CA VAL A 138 -0.57 -17.54 14.56
C VAL A 138 0.07 -17.50 15.96
N ARG A 139 1.08 -18.34 16.20
CA ARG A 139 1.79 -18.36 17.49
C ARG A 139 2.62 -17.11 17.74
N PHE A 140 3.19 -16.52 16.70
CA PHE A 140 4.04 -15.33 16.81
C PHE A 140 3.21 -14.06 16.91
N LEU A 141 2.25 -13.86 16.00
CA LEU A 141 1.41 -12.65 15.94
C LEU A 141 0.31 -12.63 17.01
N LYS A 142 -0.16 -13.81 17.44
CA LYS A 142 -1.22 -14.02 18.43
C LYS A 142 -2.55 -13.37 18.05
N ASP A 143 -2.63 -12.05 18.21
CA ASP A 143 -3.81 -11.23 17.94
C ASP A 143 -3.42 -9.85 17.37
N LYS A 144 -4.42 -9.03 17.09
CA LYS A 144 -4.23 -7.68 16.56
C LYS A 144 -3.42 -6.79 17.51
N ALA A 145 -3.70 -6.85 18.81
CA ALA A 145 -3.04 -6.00 19.79
C ALA A 145 -1.54 -6.29 19.85
N HIS A 146 -1.18 -7.57 19.93
CA HIS A 146 0.22 -8.01 19.92
C HIS A 146 0.92 -7.70 18.58
N THR A 147 0.20 -7.85 17.46
CA THR A 147 0.74 -7.47 16.14
C THR A 147 1.07 -5.97 16.09
N LEU A 148 0.22 -5.11 16.64
CA LEU A 148 0.48 -3.68 16.71
C LEU A 148 1.66 -3.33 17.63
N GLU A 149 1.87 -4.08 18.71
CA GLU A 149 3.07 -3.93 19.55
C GLU A 149 4.34 -4.28 18.80
N ILE A 150 4.35 -5.38 18.03
CA ILE A 150 5.47 -5.74 17.14
C ILE A 150 5.75 -4.59 16.16
N MET A 151 4.72 -4.03 15.56
CA MET A 151 4.88 -2.92 14.61
C MET A 151 5.41 -1.64 15.26
N LYS A 152 5.10 -1.39 16.55
CA LYS A 152 5.73 -0.31 17.33
C LYS A 152 7.24 -0.52 17.52
N LEU A 153 7.69 -1.76 17.69
CA LEU A 153 9.12 -2.07 17.73
C LEU A 153 9.80 -1.83 16.38
N HIS A 154 9.14 -2.19 15.28
CA HIS A 154 9.62 -1.86 13.93
C HIS A 154 9.71 -0.34 13.73
N ALA A 155 8.68 0.40 14.16
CA ALA A 155 8.65 1.86 14.10
C ALA A 155 9.82 2.49 14.87
N ALA A 156 10.17 1.96 16.05
CA ALA A 156 11.30 2.43 16.85
C ALA A 156 12.65 2.27 16.13
N ILE A 157 12.78 1.26 15.26
CA ILE A 157 13.99 1.03 14.44
C ILE A 157 14.00 1.94 13.20
N LEU A 158 12.84 2.18 12.59
CA LEU A 158 12.74 2.93 11.34
C LEU A 158 12.73 4.45 11.55
N ARG A 159 12.01 4.93 12.55
CA ARG A 159 11.84 6.37 12.82
C ARG A 159 13.16 7.15 12.85
N PRO A 160 14.20 6.76 13.61
CA PRO A 160 15.45 7.50 13.63
C PRO A 160 16.11 7.59 12.24
N LYS A 161 15.98 6.54 11.41
CA LYS A 161 16.53 6.53 10.04
C LYS A 161 15.83 7.54 9.14
N PHE A 162 14.49 7.59 9.20
CA PHE A 162 13.70 8.56 8.45
C PHE A 162 13.98 10.00 8.92
N HIS A 163 14.11 10.23 10.22
CA HIS A 163 14.46 11.56 10.76
C HIS A 163 15.81 12.03 10.24
N VAL A 164 16.84 11.18 10.23
CA VAL A 164 18.14 11.53 9.64
C VAL A 164 18.00 11.95 8.18
N VAL A 165 17.20 11.24 7.39
CA VAL A 165 16.95 11.60 5.99
C VAL A 165 16.25 12.96 5.90
N PHE A 166 15.13 13.14 6.62
CA PHE A 166 14.37 14.39 6.56
C PHE A 166 15.18 15.59 7.06
N ASP A 167 15.84 15.46 8.20
CA ASP A 167 16.70 16.52 8.76
C ASP A 167 17.81 16.92 7.78
N THR A 168 18.42 15.93 7.12
CA THR A 168 19.46 16.19 6.12
C THR A 168 18.90 16.87 4.89
N LEU A 169 17.79 16.38 4.34
CA LEU A 169 17.15 16.98 3.17
C LEU A 169 16.66 18.40 3.47
N ASN A 170 16.06 18.62 4.63
CA ASN A 170 15.56 19.93 5.05
C ASN A 170 16.71 20.94 5.28
N ARG A 171 17.81 20.49 5.85
CA ARG A 171 18.96 21.37 6.14
C ARG A 171 19.80 21.66 4.92
N GLU A 172 20.12 20.64 4.11
CA GLU A 172 21.12 20.76 3.05
C GLU A 172 20.52 20.98 1.66
N VAL A 173 19.33 20.41 1.40
CA VAL A 173 18.75 20.40 0.05
C VAL A 173 17.64 21.43 -0.11
N ALA A 174 16.77 21.61 0.90
CA ALA A 174 15.67 22.56 0.81
C ALA A 174 16.13 24.01 0.48
N PRO A 175 17.22 24.54 1.09
CA PRO A 175 17.69 25.89 0.76
C PRO A 175 18.14 26.06 -0.69
N CYS A 176 18.50 24.98 -1.38
CA CYS A 176 18.96 25.02 -2.77
C CYS A 176 17.81 25.13 -3.79
N GLY A 177 16.57 24.78 -3.41
CA GLY A 177 15.37 24.99 -4.20
C GLY A 177 15.25 24.14 -5.49
N PHE A 178 16.12 23.13 -5.70
CA PHE A 178 16.10 22.31 -6.92
C PHE A 178 15.33 20.99 -6.79
N ALA A 179 14.90 20.65 -5.58
CA ALA A 179 14.23 19.38 -5.31
C ALA A 179 13.09 19.55 -4.30
N ARG A 180 12.18 18.59 -4.30
CA ARG A 180 11.12 18.43 -3.31
C ARG A 180 10.96 16.96 -2.95
N TRP A 181 10.41 16.66 -1.79
CA TRP A 181 10.13 15.30 -1.32
C TRP A 181 8.85 15.27 -0.52
N VAL A 182 8.38 14.06 -0.28
CA VAL A 182 7.26 13.78 0.64
C VAL A 182 7.86 13.25 1.93
N GLU A 183 7.36 13.71 3.08
CA GLU A 183 7.72 13.18 4.39
C GLU A 183 6.59 12.25 4.88
N PRO A 184 6.65 10.96 4.58
CA PRO A 184 5.64 10.01 5.00
C PRO A 184 5.69 9.78 6.51
N LYS A 185 4.56 9.35 7.08
CA LYS A 185 4.44 8.95 8.49
C LYS A 185 4.52 7.44 8.69
N GLY A 186 4.81 6.70 7.64
CA GLY A 186 4.90 5.25 7.62
C GLY A 186 5.45 4.71 6.31
N GLY A 187 5.51 3.39 6.20
CA GLY A 187 6.07 2.73 5.03
C GLY A 187 7.60 2.70 5.03
N TYR A 188 8.18 2.58 3.83
CA TYR A 188 9.62 2.37 3.64
C TYR A 188 10.26 3.32 2.62
N PHE A 189 9.50 4.27 2.05
CA PHE A 189 9.94 5.05 0.90
C PHE A 189 9.86 6.54 1.16
N VAL A 190 10.83 7.27 0.60
CA VAL A 190 10.80 8.72 0.47
C VAL A 190 10.92 9.04 -1.01
N SER A 191 9.88 9.58 -1.61
CA SER A 191 9.94 10.07 -2.99
C SER A 191 10.67 11.40 -3.04
N PHE A 192 11.75 11.42 -3.81
CA PHE A 192 12.60 12.59 -4.03
C PHE A 192 12.47 13.05 -5.47
N PHE A 193 11.96 14.26 -5.67
CA PHE A 193 11.70 14.84 -6.99
C PHE A 193 12.71 15.92 -7.29
N THR A 194 13.54 15.72 -8.29
CA THR A 194 14.47 16.70 -8.82
C THR A 194 13.86 17.53 -9.94
N MET A 195 14.58 18.53 -10.45
CA MET A 195 14.15 19.27 -11.63
C MET A 195 13.88 18.32 -12.82
N PRO A 196 12.91 18.63 -13.70
CA PRO A 196 12.62 17.81 -14.88
C PRO A 196 13.88 17.48 -15.69
N GLY A 197 14.03 16.21 -16.07
CA GLY A 197 15.15 15.73 -16.88
C GLY A 197 16.46 15.44 -16.10
N THR A 198 16.54 15.72 -14.79
CA THR A 198 17.79 15.58 -14.02
C THR A 198 17.90 14.30 -13.20
N ALA A 199 16.86 13.46 -13.15
CA ALA A 199 16.82 12.25 -12.31
C ALA A 199 18.01 11.29 -12.56
N LYS A 200 18.36 11.03 -13.83
CA LYS A 200 19.51 10.16 -14.17
C LYS A 200 20.83 10.70 -13.63
N ARG A 201 21.01 12.05 -13.67
CA ARG A 201 22.21 12.69 -13.13
C ARG A 201 22.25 12.61 -11.61
N ALA A 202 21.10 12.82 -10.94
CA ALA A 202 21.01 12.68 -9.49
C ALA A 202 21.36 11.25 -9.04
N LEU A 203 20.79 10.22 -9.69
CA LEU A 203 21.13 8.81 -9.42
C LEU A 203 22.61 8.52 -9.60
N LYS A 204 23.23 9.05 -10.66
CA LYS A 204 24.67 8.88 -10.88
C LYS A 204 25.50 9.50 -9.75
N LEU A 205 25.19 10.74 -9.35
CA LEU A 205 25.88 11.44 -8.26
C LEU A 205 25.68 10.71 -6.91
N CYS A 206 24.47 10.19 -6.63
CA CYS A 206 24.22 9.37 -5.45
C CYS A 206 25.09 8.11 -5.44
N ALA A 207 25.17 7.40 -6.57
CA ALA A 207 26.00 6.20 -6.70
C ALA A 207 27.49 6.51 -6.52
N GLU A 208 27.99 7.61 -7.09
CA GLU A 208 29.37 8.09 -6.90
C GLU A 208 29.66 8.44 -5.43
N ALA A 209 28.65 8.88 -4.68
CA ALA A 209 28.73 9.15 -3.24
C ALA A 209 28.49 7.90 -2.36
N GLY A 210 28.29 6.72 -2.94
CA GLY A 210 28.07 5.48 -2.23
C GLY A 210 26.61 5.24 -1.78
N VAL A 211 25.65 5.97 -2.33
CA VAL A 211 24.22 5.78 -2.12
C VAL A 211 23.65 4.97 -3.30
N THR A 212 23.10 3.77 -3.01
CA THR A 212 22.55 2.83 -4.01
C THR A 212 21.08 2.53 -3.73
#